data_4ef7788784f77fc2811d65b067657652
#
_entry.id   4ef7788784f77fc2811d65b067657652
#
_cell.length_a   1.000
_cell.length_b   1.000
_cell.length_c   1.000
_cell.angle_alpha   90.00
_cell.angle_beta   90.00
_cell.angle_gamma   90.00
#
_symmetry.space_group_name_H-M   'P 1'
#
loop_
_entity.id
_entity.type
_entity.pdbx_description
1 polymer ?
#
loop_
_entity_poly.entity_id
_entity_poly.type
_entity_poly.pdbx_seq_one_letter_code
_entity_poly.pdbx_strand_id
1 'polypeptide(L)'
;MVPAVYNASLSYRAARQQHPVTRRRYANAPKACMSDKTSPDSHSPSSPALKSAGNLNFILVCVFIDMLGIGLVVPVLPILIGNFVDGKDAQAFWYGIMAALFGLLQFIFMPMLGAISDRVGRRPVLLYSMAGMGINFLATGWAPNLACLFIGRVIGGVSSASMSVASAYASDVSTPDNRAKSFGKIGAAFGLGFICGPMLGGLLGEIDLRLPFYVAAGLSAANFIYGYFCVPESLRPGPRAPFTLARINPFAALLKLVRRVEIRGLVLAFGLMTFAQMMLNTTWVLYTHFRFDWTPRQNGIALFCVGLCAAVVQAGLLGILIKRFGEVRLSLLGMASGALTYLLYGLATQGWMMYALILCNLLAFAAGPALQGIISKSSNASEQGELMGSLQSISSLGIIIMPLLGSMILGEVSHLPPQDWRIGSTFYLCAIMQMLGILVAWRYFKAQRQARLVVSTTK
;
A
#
# COMPACT_ATOMS: atom_id res chain seq x y z
N MET A 1 -5.40 39.65 -3.86
CA MET A 1 -3.94 39.48 -3.73
C MET A 1 -3.46 38.27 -4.52
N VAL A 2 -3.42 38.36 -5.87
CA VAL A 2 -2.80 37.39 -6.77
C VAL A 2 -2.36 38.19 -8.01
N PRO A 3 -1.15 38.67 -8.09
CA PRO A 3 -0.40 38.63 -9.35
C PRO A 3 1.14 38.55 -9.25
N ALA A 4 1.74 37.93 -8.23
CA ALA A 4 3.21 37.93 -8.13
C ALA A 4 3.92 36.60 -8.51
N VAL A 5 3.19 35.48 -8.74
CA VAL A 5 3.81 34.18 -8.99
C VAL A 5 3.91 33.83 -10.49
N TYR A 6 3.31 34.62 -11.37
CA TYR A 6 3.23 34.32 -12.81
C TYR A 6 4.46 34.77 -13.65
N ASN A 7 5.31 35.66 -13.11
CA ASN A 7 6.46 36.20 -13.85
C ASN A 7 7.76 35.37 -13.76
N ALA A 8 7.85 34.42 -12.82
CA ALA A 8 9.06 33.61 -12.67
C ALA A 8 9.18 32.45 -13.68
N SER A 9 8.08 31.99 -14.28
CA SER A 9 8.10 30.87 -15.23
C SER A 9 8.36 31.29 -16.68
N LEU A 10 8.14 32.54 -17.01
CA LEU A 10 8.40 33.06 -18.37
C LEU A 10 9.86 33.48 -18.57
N SER A 11 10.57 33.90 -17.53
CA SER A 11 11.98 34.26 -17.61
C SER A 11 12.91 33.05 -17.78
N TYR A 12 12.50 31.85 -17.35
CA TYR A 12 13.31 30.62 -17.50
C TYR A 12 13.24 29.98 -18.90
N ARG A 13 12.19 30.26 -19.70
CA ARG A 13 12.07 29.80 -21.08
C ARG A 13 12.74 30.71 -22.11
N ALA A 14 12.87 32.01 -21.83
CA ALA A 14 13.52 32.96 -22.72
C ALA A 14 15.06 32.82 -22.72
N ALA A 15 15.65 32.35 -21.65
CA ALA A 15 17.12 32.18 -21.52
C ALA A 15 17.68 30.95 -22.29
N ARG A 16 16.84 30.08 -22.83
CA ARG A 16 17.26 28.84 -23.53
C ARG A 16 17.36 28.99 -25.06
N GLN A 17 17.01 30.14 -25.63
CA GLN A 17 16.98 30.34 -27.09
C GLN A 17 18.08 31.27 -27.66
N GLN A 18 19.03 31.72 -26.84
CA GLN A 18 20.11 32.60 -27.36
C GLN A 18 21.50 32.07 -27.05
N HIS A 19 21.92 31.01 -27.71
CA HIS A 19 23.33 30.77 -28.01
C HIS A 19 23.48 29.98 -29.32
N PRO A 20 24.00 30.61 -30.39
CA PRO A 20 24.38 29.90 -31.59
C PRO A 20 25.77 29.26 -31.39
N VAL A 21 25.79 27.93 -31.44
CA VAL A 21 27.03 27.17 -31.45
C VAL A 21 27.68 27.32 -32.83
N THR A 22 28.77 28.07 -32.86
CA THR A 22 29.68 28.20 -34.00
C THR A 22 30.25 26.83 -34.43
N ARG A 23 29.87 26.39 -35.64
CA ARG A 23 30.56 25.30 -36.34
C ARG A 23 31.95 25.81 -36.74
N ARG A 24 33.02 25.29 -36.18
CA ARG A 24 34.37 25.34 -36.72
C ARG A 24 34.70 24.02 -37.41
N ARG A 25 35.05 24.17 -38.69
CA ARG A 25 35.63 23.24 -39.62
C ARG A 25 36.84 22.52 -39.06
N TYR A 26 36.93 21.23 -39.24
CA TYR A 26 38.18 20.53 -39.49
C TYR A 26 37.99 19.70 -40.78
N ALA A 27 38.57 20.21 -41.83
CA ALA A 27 38.84 19.47 -43.04
C ALA A 27 40.34 19.13 -43.08
N ASN A 28 40.63 17.98 -43.63
CA ASN A 28 41.93 17.53 -44.12
C ASN A 28 42.88 16.83 -43.12
N ALA A 29 42.96 15.51 -43.29
CA ALA A 29 44.22 14.77 -43.27
C ALA A 29 44.07 13.50 -44.12
N PRO A 30 45.15 13.02 -44.75
CA PRO A 30 45.11 12.35 -46.05
C PRO A 30 45.03 10.82 -45.98
N LYS A 31 44.55 10.23 -47.08
CA LYS A 31 44.59 8.78 -47.38
C LYS A 31 46.04 8.33 -47.65
N ALA A 32 46.48 7.30 -46.96
CA ALA A 32 47.63 6.50 -47.37
C ALA A 32 47.41 5.01 -47.03
N CYS A 33 47.41 4.28 -48.10
CA CYS A 33 47.88 2.91 -48.37
C CYS A 33 47.40 1.69 -47.58
N MET A 34 46.86 0.82 -48.36
CA MET A 34 46.68 -0.65 -48.20
C MET A 34 47.94 -1.35 -47.74
N SER A 35 47.81 -2.33 -46.84
CA SER A 35 48.05 -3.75 -47.17
C SER A 35 47.98 -4.62 -45.92
N ASP A 36 47.40 -5.74 -46.10
CA ASP A 36 47.66 -7.09 -45.62
C ASP A 36 47.19 -7.58 -44.23
N LYS A 37 46.25 -8.48 -44.41
CA LYS A 37 46.05 -9.77 -43.70
C LYS A 37 46.92 -10.00 -42.45
N THR A 38 46.23 -10.15 -41.33
CA THR A 38 46.20 -11.35 -40.49
C THR A 38 45.30 -11.08 -39.30
N SER A 39 44.24 -11.87 -39.15
CA SER A 39 43.43 -11.95 -37.93
C SER A 39 44.23 -12.60 -36.80
N PRO A 40 44.27 -12.04 -35.62
CA PRO A 40 44.24 -12.83 -34.44
C PRO A 40 42.86 -12.70 -33.78
N ASP A 41 42.27 -13.85 -33.53
CA ASP A 41 41.09 -14.02 -32.65
C ASP A 41 41.21 -13.15 -31.40
N SER A 42 40.52 -12.01 -31.41
CA SER A 42 40.25 -11.33 -30.16
C SER A 42 39.09 -12.11 -29.48
N HIS A 43 39.43 -13.16 -28.76
CA HIS A 43 38.63 -13.61 -27.63
C HIS A 43 38.48 -12.40 -26.70
N SER A 44 37.44 -11.60 -26.91
CA SER A 44 36.87 -10.80 -25.83
C SER A 44 36.54 -11.81 -24.73
N PRO A 45 37.04 -11.65 -23.49
CA PRO A 45 36.66 -12.52 -22.42
C PRO A 45 35.16 -12.38 -22.28
N SER A 46 34.41 -13.42 -22.68
CA SER A 46 33.01 -13.56 -22.37
C SER A 46 32.91 -13.32 -20.86
N SER A 47 32.36 -12.17 -20.50
CA SER A 47 31.98 -11.89 -19.12
C SER A 47 31.33 -13.15 -18.58
N PRO A 48 31.79 -13.69 -17.45
CA PRO A 48 31.17 -14.90 -16.92
C PRO A 48 29.70 -14.65 -16.79
N ALA A 49 28.90 -15.41 -17.54
CA ALA A 49 27.46 -15.34 -17.51
C ALA A 49 27.09 -15.36 -16.02
N LEU A 50 26.49 -14.27 -15.54
CA LEU A 50 26.03 -14.10 -14.17
C LEU A 50 25.12 -15.28 -13.84
N LYS A 51 25.68 -16.29 -13.17
CA LYS A 51 24.93 -17.41 -12.65
C LYS A 51 23.85 -16.84 -11.73
N SER A 52 22.61 -17.07 -12.14
CA SER A 52 21.42 -17.09 -11.32
C SER A 52 21.18 -15.84 -10.46
N ALA A 53 20.71 -14.79 -11.08
CA ALA A 53 19.77 -13.92 -10.39
C ALA A 53 18.68 -14.80 -9.79
N GLY A 54 18.46 -14.73 -8.47
CA GLY A 54 17.47 -15.56 -7.77
C GLY A 54 16.13 -15.58 -8.50
N ASN A 55 15.52 -16.73 -8.59
CA ASN A 55 14.25 -16.84 -9.31
C ASN A 55 13.18 -16.07 -8.53
N LEU A 56 12.54 -15.09 -9.18
CA LEU A 56 11.46 -14.29 -8.58
C LEU A 56 10.35 -15.17 -7.99
N ASN A 57 10.15 -16.36 -8.53
CA ASN A 57 9.09 -17.26 -8.06
C ASN A 57 9.24 -17.65 -6.58
N PHE A 58 10.48 -17.77 -6.07
CA PHE A 58 10.69 -18.08 -4.66
C PHE A 58 10.11 -17.02 -3.73
N ILE A 59 10.36 -15.73 -4.04
CA ILE A 59 9.85 -14.63 -3.22
C ILE A 59 8.33 -14.46 -3.36
N LEU A 60 7.75 -14.81 -4.53
CA LEU A 60 6.30 -14.75 -4.73
C LEU A 60 5.56 -15.71 -3.80
N VAL A 61 6.09 -16.93 -3.62
CA VAL A 61 5.54 -17.92 -2.68
C VAL A 61 5.62 -17.38 -1.25
N CYS A 62 6.76 -16.81 -0.87
CA CYS A 62 6.94 -16.22 0.45
C CYS A 62 5.92 -15.08 0.71
N VAL A 63 5.76 -14.17 -0.23
CA VAL A 63 4.81 -13.06 -0.11
C VAL A 63 3.36 -13.57 -0.03
N PHE A 64 3.01 -14.56 -0.84
CA PHE A 64 1.68 -15.15 -0.80
C PHE A 64 1.36 -15.77 0.56
N ILE A 65 2.28 -16.58 1.12
CA ILE A 65 2.08 -17.24 2.42
C ILE A 65 2.03 -16.21 3.55
N ASP A 66 2.88 -15.18 3.53
CA ASP A 66 2.86 -14.11 4.51
C ASP A 66 1.52 -13.37 4.52
N MET A 67 1.01 -13.01 3.33
CA MET A 67 -0.25 -12.30 3.20
C MET A 67 -1.46 -13.17 3.54
N LEU A 68 -1.38 -14.46 3.24
CA LEU A 68 -2.37 -15.44 3.67
C LEU A 68 -2.43 -15.52 5.21
N GLY A 69 -1.27 -15.61 5.87
CA GLY A 69 -1.16 -15.63 7.34
C GLY A 69 -1.71 -14.37 8.00
N ILE A 70 -1.39 -13.19 7.46
CA ILE A 70 -1.95 -11.92 7.94
C ILE A 70 -3.47 -11.89 7.73
N GLY A 71 -3.93 -12.30 6.55
CA GLY A 71 -5.35 -12.33 6.21
C GLY A 71 -6.19 -13.24 7.11
N LEU A 72 -5.65 -14.40 7.53
CA LEU A 72 -6.30 -15.33 8.47
C LEU A 72 -6.72 -14.64 9.78
N VAL A 73 -5.94 -13.71 10.25
CA VAL A 73 -6.10 -13.06 11.56
C VAL A 73 -7.13 -11.91 11.51
N VAL A 74 -7.31 -11.28 10.36
CA VAL A 74 -8.14 -10.07 10.22
C VAL A 74 -9.57 -10.23 10.74
N PRO A 75 -10.36 -11.27 10.38
CA PRO A 75 -11.75 -11.41 10.82
C PRO A 75 -11.90 -11.83 12.28
N VAL A 76 -10.83 -12.31 12.91
CA VAL A 76 -10.89 -13.00 14.20
C VAL A 76 -10.30 -12.17 15.34
N LEU A 77 -9.21 -11.43 15.11
CA LEU A 77 -8.51 -10.68 16.15
C LEU A 77 -9.40 -9.70 16.92
N PRO A 78 -10.26 -8.89 16.27
CA PRO A 78 -11.12 -7.97 17.01
C PRO A 78 -12.09 -8.68 17.94
N ILE A 79 -12.60 -9.84 17.52
CA ILE A 79 -13.53 -10.67 18.30
C ILE A 79 -12.80 -11.36 19.45
N LEU A 80 -11.59 -11.87 19.20
CA LEU A 80 -10.76 -12.53 20.23
C LEU A 80 -10.46 -11.57 21.40
N ILE A 81 -10.22 -10.28 21.12
CA ILE A 81 -9.96 -9.28 22.18
C ILE A 81 -11.15 -9.16 23.13
N GLY A 82 -12.39 -9.32 22.65
CA GLY A 82 -13.58 -9.32 23.48
C GLY A 82 -13.61 -10.38 24.57
N ASN A 83 -12.85 -11.49 24.41
CA ASN A 83 -12.74 -12.54 25.46
C ASN A 83 -11.86 -12.12 26.65
N PHE A 84 -11.15 -10.99 26.56
CA PHE A 84 -10.22 -10.54 27.59
C PHE A 84 -10.64 -9.22 28.28
N VAL A 85 -11.74 -8.63 27.84
CA VAL A 85 -12.23 -7.35 28.35
C VAL A 85 -13.75 -7.37 28.50
N ASP A 86 -14.25 -6.61 29.45
CA ASP A 86 -15.68 -6.48 29.67
C ASP A 86 -16.23 -5.26 28.91
N GLY A 87 -17.24 -5.49 28.09
CA GLY A 87 -17.93 -4.45 27.33
C GLY A 87 -17.38 -4.21 25.91
N LYS A 88 -18.28 -3.78 25.01
CA LYS A 88 -17.98 -3.48 23.62
C LYS A 88 -17.07 -2.26 23.45
N ASP A 89 -17.20 -1.27 24.35
CA ASP A 89 -16.39 -0.07 24.42
C ASP A 89 -14.93 -0.39 24.71
N ALA A 90 -14.66 -1.20 25.74
CA ALA A 90 -13.32 -1.68 26.09
C ALA A 90 -12.73 -2.54 24.94
N GLN A 91 -13.53 -3.41 24.31
CA GLN A 91 -13.10 -4.20 23.17
C GLN A 91 -12.65 -3.32 22.00
N ALA A 92 -13.44 -2.31 21.66
CA ALA A 92 -13.10 -1.36 20.58
C ALA A 92 -11.83 -0.57 20.93
N PHE A 93 -11.74 -0.05 22.15
CA PHE A 93 -10.59 0.72 22.62
C PHE A 93 -9.28 -0.07 22.55
N TRP A 94 -9.25 -1.27 23.13
CA TRP A 94 -8.04 -2.10 23.13
C TRP A 94 -7.65 -2.59 21.76
N TYR A 95 -8.63 -2.92 20.91
CA TYR A 95 -8.35 -3.25 19.52
C TYR A 95 -7.73 -2.07 18.77
N GLY A 96 -8.26 -0.85 18.95
CA GLY A 96 -7.71 0.36 18.34
C GLY A 96 -6.26 0.63 18.76
N ILE A 97 -5.97 0.51 20.07
CA ILE A 97 -4.60 0.66 20.60
C ILE A 97 -3.65 -0.39 20.01
N MET A 98 -4.06 -1.66 19.98
CA MET A 98 -3.21 -2.74 19.46
C MET A 98 -2.95 -2.59 17.97
N ALA A 99 -3.95 -2.17 17.20
CA ALA A 99 -3.81 -1.92 15.76
C ALA A 99 -2.89 -0.71 15.50
N ALA A 100 -3.07 0.38 16.24
CA ALA A 100 -2.23 1.57 16.12
C ALA A 100 -0.78 1.32 16.55
N LEU A 101 -0.57 0.56 17.63
CA LEU A 101 0.76 0.15 18.09
C LEU A 101 1.48 -0.68 17.03
N PHE A 102 0.79 -1.68 16.47
CA PHE A 102 1.34 -2.49 15.38
C PHE A 102 1.71 -1.60 14.19
N GLY A 103 0.81 -0.70 13.77
CA GLY A 103 1.06 0.25 12.68
C GLY A 103 2.22 1.21 12.96
N LEU A 104 2.34 1.72 14.19
CA LEU A 104 3.44 2.60 14.60
C LEU A 104 4.79 1.88 14.54
N LEU A 105 4.87 0.68 15.08
CA LEU A 105 6.09 -0.12 15.05
C LEU A 105 6.45 -0.50 13.61
N GLN A 106 5.47 -0.92 12.80
CA GLN A 106 5.68 -1.18 11.39
C GLN A 106 6.21 0.06 10.65
N PHE A 107 5.64 1.24 10.90
CA PHE A 107 6.09 2.50 10.30
C PHE A 107 7.55 2.84 10.61
N ILE A 108 7.99 2.59 11.84
CA ILE A 108 9.36 2.85 12.28
C ILE A 108 10.31 1.77 11.74
N PHE A 109 9.96 0.49 11.93
CA PHE A 109 10.89 -0.62 11.70
C PHE A 109 10.94 -1.08 10.24
N MET A 110 9.88 -0.92 9.45
CA MET A 110 9.85 -1.34 8.04
C MET A 110 10.95 -0.66 7.19
N PRO A 111 11.14 0.68 7.20
CA PRO A 111 12.23 1.32 6.46
C PRO A 111 13.61 1.00 7.07
N MET A 112 13.68 0.83 8.39
CA MET A 112 14.91 0.47 9.08
C MET A 112 15.37 -0.95 8.69
N LEU A 113 14.50 -1.94 8.71
CA LEU A 113 14.79 -3.30 8.28
C LEU A 113 15.08 -3.36 6.77
N GLY A 114 14.41 -2.53 5.96
CA GLY A 114 14.77 -2.34 4.55
C GLY A 114 16.22 -1.89 4.37
N ALA A 115 16.63 -0.86 5.11
CA ALA A 115 18.02 -0.37 5.07
C ALA A 115 19.05 -1.37 5.65
N ILE A 116 18.68 -2.13 6.67
CA ILE A 116 19.50 -3.23 7.19
C ILE A 116 19.67 -4.32 6.12
N SER A 117 18.62 -4.64 5.38
CA SER A 117 18.64 -5.63 4.30
C SER A 117 19.56 -5.23 3.14
N ASP A 118 19.81 -3.93 2.93
CA ASP A 118 20.79 -3.41 1.97
C ASP A 118 22.24 -3.70 2.39
N ARG A 119 22.47 -4.05 3.64
CA ARG A 119 23.80 -4.27 4.22
C ARG A 119 24.09 -5.74 4.53
N VAL A 120 23.17 -6.37 5.24
CA VAL A 120 23.32 -7.73 5.75
C VAL A 120 22.92 -8.76 4.68
N GLY A 121 22.09 -8.35 3.75
CA GLY A 121 21.49 -9.22 2.74
C GLY A 121 19.96 -9.24 2.85
N ARG A 122 19.30 -9.53 1.73
CA ARG A 122 17.82 -9.61 1.67
C ARG A 122 17.30 -10.82 2.43
N ARG A 123 17.94 -11.97 2.20
CA ARG A 123 17.53 -13.26 2.76
C ARG A 123 17.49 -13.28 4.28
N PRO A 124 18.54 -12.86 5.03
CA PRO A 124 18.52 -12.88 6.49
C PRO A 124 17.37 -12.03 7.08
N VAL A 125 17.10 -10.85 6.51
CA VAL A 125 16.05 -9.97 7.00
C VAL A 125 14.65 -10.51 6.66
N LEU A 126 14.47 -11.15 5.52
CA LEU A 126 13.24 -11.88 5.20
C LEU A 126 12.97 -13.00 6.21
N LEU A 127 13.96 -13.82 6.51
CA LEU A 127 13.86 -14.90 7.49
C LEU A 127 13.53 -14.37 8.89
N TYR A 128 14.18 -13.28 9.30
CA TYR A 128 13.85 -12.59 10.56
C TYR A 128 12.37 -12.16 10.59
N SER A 129 11.88 -11.54 9.50
CA SER A 129 10.48 -11.08 9.42
C SER A 129 9.50 -12.25 9.52
N MET A 130 9.77 -13.37 8.81
CA MET A 130 8.93 -14.57 8.84
C MET A 130 8.90 -15.20 10.24
N ALA A 131 10.07 -15.34 10.87
CA ALA A 131 10.19 -15.88 12.23
C ALA A 131 9.44 -15.01 13.24
N GLY A 132 9.63 -13.68 13.19
CA GLY A 132 8.96 -12.74 14.08
C GLY A 132 7.44 -12.73 13.89
N MET A 133 6.95 -12.82 12.66
CA MET A 133 5.51 -12.96 12.40
C MET A 133 4.96 -14.30 12.91
N GLY A 134 5.69 -15.40 12.75
CA GLY A 134 5.32 -16.70 13.31
C GLY A 134 5.21 -16.66 14.84
N ILE A 135 6.18 -16.04 15.52
CA ILE A 135 6.15 -15.85 16.98
C ILE A 135 4.98 -14.97 17.39
N ASN A 136 4.71 -13.87 16.66
CA ASN A 136 3.54 -13.02 16.92
C ASN A 136 2.22 -13.81 16.83
N PHE A 137 2.04 -14.62 15.79
CA PHE A 137 0.83 -15.42 15.63
C PHE A 137 0.71 -16.48 16.73
N LEU A 138 1.80 -17.17 17.04
CA LEU A 138 1.82 -18.17 18.11
C LEU A 138 1.51 -17.54 19.48
N ALA A 139 2.17 -16.42 19.81
CA ALA A 139 1.92 -15.68 21.04
C ALA A 139 0.47 -15.19 21.15
N THR A 140 -0.13 -14.74 20.04
CA THR A 140 -1.52 -14.30 20.00
C THR A 140 -2.49 -15.47 20.15
N GLY A 141 -2.24 -16.62 19.50
CA GLY A 141 -3.08 -17.82 19.60
C GLY A 141 -3.05 -18.45 20.99
N TRP A 142 -1.89 -18.42 21.65
CA TRP A 142 -1.72 -18.98 23.02
C TRP A 142 -2.04 -17.97 24.12
N ALA A 143 -2.26 -16.70 23.82
CA ALA A 143 -2.40 -15.64 24.79
C ALA A 143 -3.41 -15.99 25.91
N PRO A 144 -2.99 -16.02 27.19
CA PRO A 144 -3.87 -16.23 28.33
C PRO A 144 -4.52 -14.91 28.80
N ASN A 145 -3.99 -13.77 28.41
CA ASN A 145 -4.43 -12.44 28.80
C ASN A 145 -4.08 -11.37 27.76
N LEU A 146 -4.62 -10.17 27.97
CA LEU A 146 -4.44 -9.02 27.09
C LEU A 146 -2.97 -8.60 26.93
N ALA A 147 -2.14 -8.74 27.99
CA ALA A 147 -0.72 -8.38 27.94
C ALA A 147 0.06 -9.25 26.94
N CYS A 148 -0.25 -10.54 26.87
CA CYS A 148 0.37 -11.44 25.89
C CYS A 148 -0.02 -11.06 24.45
N LEU A 149 -1.27 -10.66 24.22
CA LEU A 149 -1.70 -10.13 22.91
C LEU A 149 -0.90 -8.88 22.55
N PHE A 150 -0.70 -7.98 23.52
CA PHE A 150 0.08 -6.75 23.34
C PHE A 150 1.54 -7.04 22.97
N ILE A 151 2.18 -7.97 23.67
CA ILE A 151 3.55 -8.41 23.35
C ILE A 151 3.61 -9.01 21.94
N GLY A 152 2.64 -9.84 21.56
CA GLY A 152 2.53 -10.37 20.21
C GLY A 152 2.47 -9.24 19.17
N ARG A 153 1.64 -8.19 19.39
CA ARG A 153 1.55 -7.03 18.50
C ARG A 153 2.86 -6.27 18.39
N VAL A 154 3.62 -6.13 19.49
CA VAL A 154 4.95 -5.50 19.47
C VAL A 154 5.93 -6.31 18.61
N ILE A 155 6.02 -7.62 18.83
CA ILE A 155 6.89 -8.51 18.05
C ILE A 155 6.53 -8.45 16.56
N GLY A 156 5.23 -8.55 16.23
CA GLY A 156 4.75 -8.49 14.86
C GLY A 156 5.05 -7.16 14.18
N GLY A 157 4.82 -6.04 14.86
CA GLY A 157 5.10 -4.70 14.33
C GLY A 157 6.57 -4.46 14.04
N VAL A 158 7.46 -4.86 14.96
CA VAL A 158 8.93 -4.77 14.80
C VAL A 158 9.43 -5.67 13.67
N SER A 159 8.80 -6.82 13.45
CA SER A 159 9.22 -7.81 12.44
C SER A 159 8.56 -7.59 11.07
N SER A 160 7.65 -6.63 10.91
CA SER A 160 6.83 -6.45 9.71
C SER A 160 7.60 -5.75 8.57
N ALA A 161 8.57 -6.44 7.95
CA ALA A 161 9.35 -5.90 6.84
C ALA A 161 9.29 -6.74 5.55
N SER A 162 8.61 -7.88 5.55
CA SER A 162 8.59 -8.83 4.44
C SER A 162 8.29 -8.18 3.09
N MET A 163 7.30 -7.29 3.01
CA MET A 163 6.90 -6.64 1.76
C MET A 163 7.95 -5.65 1.23
N SER A 164 8.59 -4.88 2.13
CA SER A 164 9.68 -3.95 1.77
C SER A 164 10.87 -4.70 1.21
N VAL A 165 11.30 -5.75 1.91
CA VAL A 165 12.46 -6.56 1.53
C VAL A 165 12.16 -7.40 0.28
N ALA A 166 10.93 -7.94 0.13
CA ALA A 166 10.50 -8.64 -1.08
C ALA A 166 10.51 -7.74 -2.31
N SER A 167 10.08 -6.48 -2.16
CA SER A 167 10.12 -5.48 -3.23
C SER A 167 11.57 -5.14 -3.62
N ALA A 168 12.47 -5.01 -2.65
CA ALA A 168 13.89 -4.81 -2.89
C ALA A 168 14.53 -6.03 -3.58
N TYR A 169 14.24 -7.24 -3.11
CA TYR A 169 14.65 -8.50 -3.74
C TYR A 169 14.23 -8.56 -5.21
N ALA A 170 12.95 -8.25 -5.50
CA ALA A 170 12.45 -8.21 -6.87
C ALA A 170 13.18 -7.19 -7.74
N SER A 171 13.52 -6.03 -7.17
CA SER A 171 14.32 -5.02 -7.86
C SER A 171 15.72 -5.53 -8.21
N ASP A 172 16.35 -6.29 -7.29
CA ASP A 172 17.71 -6.83 -7.46
C ASP A 172 17.80 -7.91 -8.53
N VAL A 173 16.74 -8.76 -8.67
CA VAL A 173 16.68 -9.87 -9.64
C VAL A 173 16.03 -9.50 -10.98
N SER A 174 15.50 -8.28 -11.11
CA SER A 174 14.81 -7.82 -12.33
C SER A 174 15.71 -6.95 -13.19
N THR A 175 15.60 -7.09 -14.52
CA THR A 175 16.16 -6.12 -15.47
C THR A 175 15.27 -4.88 -15.54
N PRO A 176 15.77 -3.72 -15.99
CA PRO A 176 14.97 -2.51 -16.19
C PRO A 176 13.68 -2.76 -16.97
N ASP A 177 13.73 -3.58 -18.03
CA ASP A 177 12.60 -3.88 -18.91
C ASP A 177 11.53 -4.77 -18.23
N ASN A 178 11.93 -5.66 -17.32
CA ASN A 178 11.04 -6.60 -16.65
C ASN A 178 10.62 -6.16 -15.24
N ARG A 179 11.17 -5.05 -14.72
CA ARG A 179 10.93 -4.59 -13.35
C ARG A 179 9.45 -4.37 -13.06
N ALA A 180 8.73 -3.68 -13.94
CA ALA A 180 7.30 -3.43 -13.77
C ALA A 180 6.49 -4.74 -13.70
N LYS A 181 6.83 -5.73 -14.55
CA LYS A 181 6.20 -7.06 -14.54
C LYS A 181 6.49 -7.82 -13.24
N SER A 182 7.69 -7.70 -12.69
CA SER A 182 8.08 -8.32 -11.42
C SER A 182 7.29 -7.74 -10.24
N PHE A 183 7.17 -6.41 -10.16
CA PHE A 183 6.34 -5.76 -9.14
C PHE A 183 4.85 -6.12 -9.30
N GLY A 184 4.36 -6.23 -10.53
CA GLY A 184 3.00 -6.70 -10.80
C GLY A 184 2.74 -8.11 -10.26
N LYS A 185 3.71 -9.04 -10.42
CA LYS A 185 3.61 -10.40 -9.85
C LYS A 185 3.61 -10.39 -8.31
N ILE A 186 4.43 -9.55 -7.66
CA ILE A 186 4.40 -9.38 -6.19
C ILE A 186 3.04 -8.86 -5.74
N GLY A 187 2.51 -7.85 -6.42
CA GLY A 187 1.18 -7.33 -6.13
C GLY A 187 0.08 -8.39 -6.29
N ALA A 188 0.19 -9.26 -7.30
CA ALA A 188 -0.74 -10.37 -7.48
C ALA A 188 -0.64 -11.42 -6.36
N ALA A 189 0.59 -11.81 -5.95
CA ALA A 189 0.81 -12.71 -4.84
C ALA A 189 0.27 -12.15 -3.52
N PHE A 190 0.54 -10.86 -3.25
CA PHE A 190 -0.03 -10.11 -2.13
C PHE A 190 -1.56 -10.15 -2.15
N GLY A 191 -2.16 -9.78 -3.28
CA GLY A 191 -3.62 -9.70 -3.42
C GLY A 191 -4.30 -11.06 -3.24
N LEU A 192 -3.77 -12.12 -3.85
CA LEU A 192 -4.32 -13.47 -3.71
C LEU A 192 -4.25 -13.97 -2.27
N GLY A 193 -3.11 -13.77 -1.57
CA GLY A 193 -2.97 -14.13 -0.16
C GLY A 193 -3.97 -13.36 0.71
N PHE A 194 -4.10 -12.05 0.49
CA PHE A 194 -5.00 -11.19 1.25
C PHE A 194 -6.49 -11.41 0.93
N ILE A 195 -6.83 -11.94 -0.25
CA ILE A 195 -8.22 -12.33 -0.60
C ILE A 195 -8.59 -13.66 0.07
N CYS A 196 -7.72 -14.67 -0.04
CA CYS A 196 -8.00 -16.01 0.49
C CYS A 196 -7.89 -16.07 2.02
N GLY A 197 -6.99 -15.25 2.60
CA GLY A 197 -6.71 -15.25 4.04
C GLY A 197 -7.94 -15.03 4.91
N PRO A 198 -8.69 -13.93 4.75
CA PRO A 198 -9.86 -13.67 5.58
C PRO A 198 -10.96 -14.72 5.45
N MET A 199 -11.16 -15.30 4.27
CA MET A 199 -12.13 -16.38 4.08
C MET A 199 -11.75 -17.61 4.89
N LEU A 200 -10.50 -18.06 4.77
CA LEU A 200 -9.99 -19.21 5.54
C LEU A 200 -9.97 -18.89 7.04
N GLY A 201 -9.56 -17.68 7.42
CA GLY A 201 -9.53 -17.21 8.81
C GLY A 201 -10.93 -17.18 9.42
N GLY A 202 -11.93 -16.73 8.67
CA GLY A 202 -13.31 -16.74 9.09
C GLY A 202 -13.87 -18.15 9.29
N LEU A 203 -13.58 -19.08 8.37
CA LEU A 203 -14.00 -20.48 8.48
C LEU A 203 -13.34 -21.19 9.67
N LEU A 204 -12.05 -21.00 9.87
CA LEU A 204 -11.32 -21.57 11.00
C LEU A 204 -11.75 -20.94 12.33
N GLY A 205 -12.00 -19.62 12.32
CA GLY A 205 -12.44 -18.85 13.50
C GLY A 205 -13.86 -19.18 13.95
N GLU A 206 -14.69 -19.77 13.07
CA GLU A 206 -16.00 -20.31 13.43
C GLU A 206 -15.88 -21.58 14.27
N ILE A 207 -14.82 -22.37 14.06
CA ILE A 207 -14.55 -23.60 14.83
C ILE A 207 -13.96 -23.22 16.19
N ASP A 208 -12.91 -22.41 16.19
CA ASP A 208 -12.26 -21.86 17.37
C ASP A 208 -11.55 -20.53 17.03
N LEU A 209 -11.76 -19.50 17.85
CA LEU A 209 -11.17 -18.16 17.61
C LEU A 209 -9.64 -18.15 17.64
N ARG A 210 -8.99 -19.15 18.23
CA ARG A 210 -7.53 -19.27 18.31
C ARG A 210 -6.93 -20.08 17.13
N LEU A 211 -7.73 -20.91 16.49
CA LEU A 211 -7.28 -21.80 15.40
C LEU A 211 -6.64 -21.06 14.22
N PRO A 212 -7.18 -19.92 13.74
CA PRO A 212 -6.55 -19.13 12.68
C PRO A 212 -5.13 -18.67 13.02
N PHE A 213 -4.86 -18.36 14.29
CA PHE A 213 -3.53 -17.93 14.73
C PHE A 213 -2.53 -19.09 14.73
N TYR A 214 -2.94 -20.28 15.16
CA TYR A 214 -2.07 -21.46 15.11
C TYR A 214 -1.77 -21.87 13.66
N VAL A 215 -2.76 -21.81 12.78
CA VAL A 215 -2.56 -22.07 11.35
C VAL A 215 -1.65 -21.01 10.73
N ALA A 216 -1.83 -19.72 11.04
CA ALA A 216 -0.96 -18.64 10.58
C ALA A 216 0.48 -18.82 11.10
N ALA A 217 0.67 -19.24 12.35
CA ALA A 217 1.98 -19.55 12.91
C ALA A 217 2.64 -20.74 12.18
N GLY A 218 1.89 -21.79 11.91
CA GLY A 218 2.36 -22.96 11.12
C GLY A 218 2.75 -22.56 9.70
N LEU A 219 1.93 -21.74 9.02
CA LEU A 219 2.26 -21.20 7.70
C LEU A 219 3.52 -20.33 7.71
N SER A 220 3.68 -19.47 8.74
CA SER A 220 4.89 -18.66 8.88
C SER A 220 6.13 -19.50 9.14
N ALA A 221 6.02 -20.58 9.93
CA ALA A 221 7.09 -21.55 10.14
C ALA A 221 7.44 -22.29 8.84
N ALA A 222 6.45 -22.75 8.10
CA ALA A 222 6.64 -23.37 6.79
C ALA A 222 7.30 -22.40 5.80
N ASN A 223 6.88 -21.12 5.80
CA ASN A 223 7.45 -20.06 4.97
C ASN A 223 8.92 -19.76 5.36
N PHE A 224 9.22 -19.76 6.67
CA PHE A 224 10.59 -19.63 7.15
C PHE A 224 11.48 -20.79 6.67
N ILE A 225 11.01 -22.02 6.82
CA ILE A 225 11.73 -23.23 6.35
C ILE A 225 11.93 -23.17 4.84
N TYR A 226 10.89 -22.84 4.09
CA TYR A 226 10.97 -22.67 2.64
C TYR A 226 11.97 -21.55 2.27
N GLY A 227 11.88 -20.39 2.92
CA GLY A 227 12.82 -19.29 2.72
C GLY A 227 14.26 -19.65 3.04
N TYR A 228 14.45 -20.46 4.08
CA TYR A 228 15.78 -20.92 4.49
C TYR A 228 16.43 -21.84 3.46
N PHE A 229 15.68 -22.78 2.88
CA PHE A 229 16.25 -23.75 1.94
C PHE A 229 16.20 -23.28 0.48
N CYS A 230 15.17 -22.52 0.09
CA CYS A 230 14.87 -22.27 -1.31
C CYS A 230 15.23 -20.84 -1.78
N VAL A 231 15.19 -19.82 -0.88
CA VAL A 231 15.42 -18.43 -1.30
C VAL A 231 16.92 -18.11 -1.30
N PRO A 232 17.56 -17.87 -2.47
CA PRO A 232 18.96 -17.46 -2.54
C PRO A 232 19.12 -15.98 -2.14
N GLU A 233 20.33 -15.57 -1.77
CA GLU A 233 20.64 -14.17 -1.55
C GLU A 233 20.67 -13.42 -2.88
N SER A 234 19.96 -12.28 -2.94
CA SER A 234 19.90 -11.44 -4.14
C SER A 234 20.87 -10.27 -4.12
N LEU A 235 21.35 -9.90 -2.94
CA LEU A 235 22.26 -8.76 -2.79
C LEU A 235 23.63 -9.10 -3.40
N ARG A 236 24.05 -8.28 -4.38
CA ARG A 236 25.34 -8.45 -5.05
C ARG A 236 26.49 -8.04 -4.12
N PRO A 237 27.65 -8.74 -4.18
CA PRO A 237 28.85 -8.27 -3.52
C PRO A 237 29.28 -6.90 -4.08
N GLY A 238 29.52 -5.93 -3.21
CA GLY A 238 29.93 -4.59 -3.63
C GLY A 238 29.96 -3.58 -2.49
N PRO A 239 30.39 -2.33 -2.75
CA PRO A 239 30.40 -1.28 -1.75
C PRO A 239 28.97 -1.00 -1.28
N ARG A 240 28.78 -1.06 0.04
CA ARG A 240 27.47 -0.91 0.67
C ARG A 240 27.18 0.56 0.96
N ALA A 241 25.97 1.02 0.67
CA ALA A 241 25.57 2.39 0.96
C ALA A 241 25.67 2.66 2.48
N PRO A 242 26.18 3.85 2.89
CA PRO A 242 26.26 4.19 4.31
C PRO A 242 24.85 4.25 4.92
N PHE A 243 24.71 3.71 6.13
CA PHE A 243 23.49 3.81 6.90
C PHE A 243 23.34 5.24 7.41
N THR A 244 22.44 5.99 6.82
CA THR A 244 22.15 7.37 7.25
C THR A 244 20.72 7.45 7.75
N LEU A 245 20.53 7.90 8.99
CA LEU A 245 19.22 8.13 9.61
C LEU A 245 18.33 9.06 8.76
N ALA A 246 18.92 9.95 7.99
CA ALA A 246 18.23 10.83 7.07
C ALA A 246 17.47 10.09 5.95
N ARG A 247 17.95 8.90 5.53
CA ARG A 247 17.28 8.05 4.52
C ARG A 247 16.08 7.29 5.07
N ILE A 248 16.02 7.13 6.39
CA ILE A 248 14.99 6.34 7.09
C ILE A 248 13.85 7.23 7.59
N ASN A 249 14.00 8.57 7.52
CA ASN A 249 13.03 9.50 8.07
C ASN A 249 11.79 9.65 7.15
N PRO A 250 10.66 8.97 7.45
CA PRO A 250 9.46 9.03 6.63
C PRO A 250 8.75 10.39 6.73
N PHE A 251 9.00 11.16 7.80
CA PHE A 251 8.44 12.49 7.98
C PHE A 251 9.07 13.50 7.01
N ALA A 252 10.34 13.32 6.64
CA ALA A 252 10.99 14.21 5.68
C ALA A 252 10.35 14.09 4.28
N ALA A 253 9.98 12.88 3.87
CA ALA A 253 9.27 12.65 2.60
C ALA A 253 7.88 13.31 2.60
N LEU A 254 7.15 13.18 3.71
CA LEU A 254 5.83 13.80 3.88
C LEU A 254 5.90 15.32 3.83
N LEU A 255 6.89 15.94 4.52
CA LEU A 255 7.06 17.40 4.56
C LEU A 255 7.38 17.96 3.17
N LYS A 256 8.22 17.27 2.39
CA LYS A 256 8.52 17.65 1.00
C LYS A 256 7.27 17.61 0.12
N LEU A 257 6.41 16.61 0.30
CA LEU A 257 5.18 16.47 -0.48
C LEU A 257 4.19 17.59 -0.21
N VAL A 258 3.99 17.94 1.07
CA VAL A 258 3.09 19.04 1.49
C VAL A 258 3.57 20.41 0.95
N ARG A 259 4.88 20.58 0.77
CA ARG A 259 5.48 21.80 0.21
C ARG A 259 5.28 21.94 -1.31
N ARG A 260 4.93 20.88 -2.03
CA ARG A 260 4.64 20.95 -3.48
C ARG A 260 3.25 21.51 -3.73
N VAL A 261 3.17 22.83 -3.87
CA VAL A 261 1.91 23.57 -4.06
C VAL A 261 1.13 23.10 -5.28
N GLU A 262 1.82 22.68 -6.35
CA GLU A 262 1.23 22.27 -7.63
C GLU A 262 0.32 21.04 -7.53
N ILE A 263 0.61 20.07 -6.66
CA ILE A 263 -0.14 18.81 -6.50
C ILE A 263 -0.82 18.70 -5.14
N ARG A 264 -0.70 19.72 -4.30
CA ARG A 264 -1.20 19.70 -2.90
C ARG A 264 -2.68 19.30 -2.81
N GLY A 265 -3.52 19.76 -3.74
CA GLY A 265 -4.93 19.39 -3.77
C GLY A 265 -5.15 17.90 -4.03
N LEU A 266 -4.41 17.31 -4.98
CA LEU A 266 -4.51 15.87 -5.27
C LEU A 266 -3.98 15.01 -4.11
N VAL A 267 -2.89 15.45 -3.49
CA VAL A 267 -2.29 14.77 -2.33
C VAL A 267 -3.25 14.78 -1.14
N LEU A 268 -3.91 15.91 -0.88
CA LEU A 268 -4.91 16.01 0.18
C LEU A 268 -6.13 15.12 -0.11
N ALA A 269 -6.62 15.11 -1.35
CA ALA A 269 -7.73 14.24 -1.75
C ALA A 269 -7.36 12.75 -1.61
N PHE A 270 -6.15 12.37 -2.01
CA PHE A 270 -5.62 11.01 -1.82
C PHE A 270 -5.51 10.64 -0.33
N GLY A 271 -5.02 11.57 0.49
CA GLY A 271 -4.90 11.36 1.94
C GLY A 271 -6.26 11.14 2.60
N LEU A 272 -7.25 11.98 2.32
CA LEU A 272 -8.62 11.84 2.85
C LEU A 272 -9.26 10.52 2.42
N MET A 273 -9.12 10.13 1.14
CA MET A 273 -9.61 8.85 0.64
C MET A 273 -8.92 7.67 1.35
N THR A 274 -7.61 7.73 1.50
CA THR A 274 -6.82 6.66 2.15
C THR A 274 -7.16 6.55 3.63
N PHE A 275 -7.34 7.67 4.33
CA PHE A 275 -7.71 7.69 5.73
C PHE A 275 -9.11 7.10 5.95
N ALA A 276 -10.08 7.47 5.12
CA ALA A 276 -11.41 6.86 5.14
C ALA A 276 -11.34 5.33 4.94
N GLN A 277 -10.52 4.87 3.98
CA GLN A 277 -10.32 3.44 3.72
C GLN A 277 -9.65 2.72 4.90
N MET A 278 -8.65 3.33 5.56
CA MET A 278 -7.98 2.73 6.72
C MET A 278 -8.92 2.64 7.93
N MET A 279 -9.73 3.67 8.16
CA MET A 279 -10.77 3.65 9.20
C MET A 279 -11.80 2.55 8.93
N LEU A 280 -12.32 2.44 7.71
CA LEU A 280 -13.23 1.37 7.30
C LEU A 280 -12.61 -0.01 7.60
N ASN A 281 -11.40 -0.25 7.10
CA ASN A 281 -10.74 -1.55 7.24
C ASN A 281 -10.57 -1.97 8.70
N THR A 282 -10.26 -1.03 9.57
CA THR A 282 -10.04 -1.31 10.99
C THR A 282 -11.36 -1.55 11.73
N THR A 283 -12.37 -0.74 11.46
CA THR A 283 -13.62 -0.80 12.24
C THR A 283 -14.65 -1.80 11.69
N TRP A 284 -14.44 -2.32 10.48
CA TRP A 284 -15.38 -3.22 9.79
C TRP A 284 -15.85 -4.39 10.64
N VAL A 285 -14.90 -5.20 11.14
CA VAL A 285 -15.22 -6.43 11.88
C VAL A 285 -15.93 -6.14 13.20
N LEU A 286 -15.48 -5.12 13.95
CA LEU A 286 -16.14 -4.71 15.19
C LEU A 286 -17.55 -4.16 14.92
N TYR A 287 -17.70 -3.31 13.92
CA TYR A 287 -19.00 -2.74 13.56
C TYR A 287 -20.01 -3.81 13.16
N THR A 288 -19.62 -4.73 12.28
CA THR A 288 -20.51 -5.81 11.84
C THR A 288 -20.85 -6.78 12.97
N HIS A 289 -19.89 -7.02 13.88
CA HIS A 289 -20.12 -7.81 15.09
C HIS A 289 -21.05 -7.10 16.06
N PHE A 290 -20.86 -5.80 16.32
CA PHE A 290 -21.69 -5.04 17.27
C PHE A 290 -23.11 -4.79 16.79
N ARG A 291 -23.28 -4.56 15.47
CA ARG A 291 -24.56 -4.18 14.87
C ARG A 291 -25.41 -5.36 14.39
N PHE A 292 -24.76 -6.38 13.79
CA PHE A 292 -25.44 -7.50 13.14
C PHE A 292 -25.12 -8.84 13.76
N ASP A 293 -24.32 -8.85 14.82
CA ASP A 293 -23.81 -10.07 15.49
C ASP A 293 -23.12 -11.03 14.51
N TRP A 294 -22.35 -10.46 13.57
CA TRP A 294 -21.64 -11.25 12.58
C TRP A 294 -20.56 -12.12 13.21
N THR A 295 -20.56 -13.38 12.81
CA THR A 295 -19.54 -14.35 13.14
C THR A 295 -18.24 -14.10 12.36
N PRO A 296 -17.11 -14.71 12.75
CA PRO A 296 -15.86 -14.68 11.98
C PRO A 296 -16.06 -15.14 10.53
N ARG A 297 -16.89 -16.17 10.30
CA ARG A 297 -17.21 -16.70 8.97
C ARG A 297 -17.87 -15.65 8.08
N GLN A 298 -18.89 -14.96 8.58
CA GLN A 298 -19.58 -13.91 7.82
C GLN A 298 -18.64 -12.76 7.46
N ASN A 299 -17.79 -12.34 8.41
CA ASN A 299 -16.76 -11.34 8.16
C ASN A 299 -15.73 -11.83 7.13
N GLY A 300 -15.29 -13.08 7.22
CA GLY A 300 -14.36 -13.68 6.27
C GLY A 300 -14.89 -13.71 4.85
N ILE A 301 -16.17 -14.10 4.66
CA ILE A 301 -16.85 -14.09 3.36
C ILE A 301 -16.96 -12.65 2.81
N ALA A 302 -17.35 -11.68 3.65
CA ALA A 302 -17.47 -10.29 3.22
C ALA A 302 -16.13 -9.72 2.74
N LEU A 303 -15.05 -9.96 3.47
CA LEU A 303 -13.70 -9.51 3.09
C LEU A 303 -13.20 -10.24 1.83
N PHE A 304 -13.53 -11.51 1.65
CA PHE A 304 -13.29 -12.24 0.41
C PHE A 304 -14.01 -11.58 -0.78
N CYS A 305 -15.29 -11.24 -0.63
CA CYS A 305 -16.05 -10.53 -1.67
C CYS A 305 -15.42 -9.17 -2.01
N VAL A 306 -15.00 -8.39 -1.00
CA VAL A 306 -14.28 -7.13 -1.20
C VAL A 306 -13.00 -7.34 -2.02
N GLY A 307 -12.19 -8.34 -1.64
CA GLY A 307 -10.96 -8.66 -2.35
C GLY A 307 -11.20 -9.12 -3.79
N LEU A 308 -12.22 -9.96 -4.01
CA LEU A 308 -12.61 -10.43 -5.34
C LEU A 308 -13.10 -9.28 -6.22
N CYS A 309 -13.96 -8.40 -5.71
CA CYS A 309 -14.41 -7.20 -6.43
C CYS A 309 -13.23 -6.28 -6.79
N ALA A 310 -12.31 -6.05 -5.85
CA ALA A 310 -11.10 -5.27 -6.09
C ALA A 310 -10.23 -5.89 -7.19
N ALA A 311 -10.01 -7.20 -7.17
CA ALA A 311 -9.24 -7.92 -8.19
C ALA A 311 -9.90 -7.84 -9.56
N VAL A 312 -11.21 -8.08 -9.67
CA VAL A 312 -11.96 -7.98 -10.93
C VAL A 312 -11.87 -6.57 -11.51
N VAL A 313 -12.03 -5.54 -10.66
CA VAL A 313 -11.95 -4.15 -11.13
C VAL A 313 -10.53 -3.79 -11.55
N GLN A 314 -9.53 -4.08 -10.72
CA GLN A 314 -8.15 -3.64 -10.97
C GLN A 314 -7.49 -4.43 -12.11
N ALA A 315 -7.70 -5.74 -12.21
CA ALA A 315 -7.10 -6.57 -13.23
C ALA A 315 -7.88 -6.58 -14.55
N GLY A 316 -9.24 -6.47 -14.50
CA GLY A 316 -10.09 -6.62 -15.67
C GLY A 316 -10.71 -5.32 -16.17
N LEU A 317 -11.36 -4.56 -15.29
CA LEU A 317 -12.22 -3.44 -15.70
C LEU A 317 -11.52 -2.09 -15.74
N LEU A 318 -10.44 -1.88 -14.97
CA LEU A 318 -9.80 -0.57 -14.81
C LEU A 318 -9.39 0.05 -16.14
N GLY A 319 -8.78 -0.72 -17.04
CA GLY A 319 -8.37 -0.24 -18.36
C GLY A 319 -9.54 0.20 -19.23
N ILE A 320 -10.66 -0.52 -19.18
CA ILE A 320 -11.90 -0.21 -19.91
C ILE A 320 -12.55 1.05 -19.34
N LEU A 321 -12.62 1.14 -18.01
CA LEU A 321 -13.20 2.30 -17.32
C LEU A 321 -12.40 3.58 -17.58
N ILE A 322 -11.05 3.50 -17.56
CA ILE A 322 -10.18 4.63 -17.90
C ILE A 322 -10.39 5.07 -19.36
N LYS A 323 -10.50 4.13 -20.30
CA LYS A 323 -10.75 4.46 -21.72
C LYS A 323 -12.12 5.13 -21.91
N ARG A 324 -13.15 4.69 -21.16
CA ARG A 324 -14.53 5.18 -21.30
C ARG A 324 -14.77 6.52 -20.59
N PHE A 325 -14.28 6.69 -19.37
CA PHE A 325 -14.56 7.86 -18.53
C PHE A 325 -13.40 8.84 -18.45
N GLY A 326 -12.17 8.40 -18.73
CA GLY A 326 -10.94 9.14 -18.43
C GLY A 326 -10.59 9.08 -16.93
N GLU A 327 -9.31 9.26 -16.60
CA GLU A 327 -8.79 9.13 -15.21
C GLU A 327 -9.46 10.11 -14.25
N VAL A 328 -9.66 11.37 -14.64
CA VAL A 328 -10.23 12.42 -13.79
C VAL A 328 -11.69 12.15 -13.44
N ARG A 329 -12.52 11.81 -14.42
CA ARG A 329 -13.93 11.50 -14.15
C ARG A 329 -14.07 10.20 -13.38
N LEU A 330 -13.27 9.19 -13.71
CA LEU A 330 -13.28 7.89 -13.02
C LEU A 330 -12.89 8.04 -11.55
N SER A 331 -11.86 8.82 -11.23
CA SER A 331 -11.48 9.06 -9.83
C SER A 331 -12.60 9.75 -9.04
N LEU A 332 -13.25 10.78 -9.60
CA LEU A 332 -14.35 11.49 -8.93
C LEU A 332 -15.60 10.61 -8.77
N LEU A 333 -15.99 9.86 -9.81
CA LEU A 333 -17.13 8.94 -9.76
C LEU A 333 -16.89 7.79 -8.78
N GLY A 334 -15.68 7.24 -8.77
CA GLY A 334 -15.31 6.18 -7.83
C GLY A 334 -15.29 6.67 -6.38
N MET A 335 -14.77 7.88 -6.13
CA MET A 335 -14.85 8.50 -4.81
C MET A 335 -16.30 8.78 -4.40
N ALA A 336 -17.16 9.24 -5.31
CA ALA A 336 -18.58 9.49 -5.04
C ALA A 336 -19.34 8.18 -4.72
N SER A 337 -19.07 7.12 -5.49
CA SER A 337 -19.60 5.78 -5.21
C SER A 337 -19.17 5.29 -3.83
N GLY A 338 -17.87 5.47 -3.47
CA GLY A 338 -17.36 5.13 -2.15
C GLY A 338 -18.02 5.92 -1.03
N ALA A 339 -18.19 7.25 -1.18
CA ALA A 339 -18.86 8.09 -0.18
C ALA A 339 -20.31 7.66 0.06
N LEU A 340 -21.04 7.39 -1.03
CA LEU A 340 -22.41 6.88 -0.94
C LEU A 340 -22.46 5.52 -0.23
N THR A 341 -21.56 4.61 -0.59
CA THR A 341 -21.50 3.28 0.02
C THR A 341 -21.17 3.37 1.51
N TYR A 342 -20.23 4.23 1.93
CA TYR A 342 -19.93 4.43 3.35
C TYR A 342 -21.15 4.96 4.11
N LEU A 343 -21.89 5.92 3.53
CA LEU A 343 -23.13 6.40 4.12
C LEU A 343 -24.15 5.25 4.28
N LEU A 344 -24.31 4.44 3.23
CA LEU A 344 -25.26 3.31 3.24
C LEU A 344 -24.82 2.19 4.20
N TYR A 345 -23.52 1.93 4.38
CA TYR A 345 -23.04 1.01 5.41
C TYR A 345 -23.46 1.47 6.81
N GLY A 346 -23.35 2.76 7.10
CA GLY A 346 -23.78 3.32 8.39
C GLY A 346 -25.30 3.26 8.60
N LEU A 347 -26.09 3.31 7.53
CA LEU A 347 -27.56 3.26 7.59
C LEU A 347 -28.14 1.84 7.48
N ALA A 348 -27.32 0.84 7.09
CA ALA A 348 -27.78 -0.53 6.90
C ALA A 348 -28.39 -1.09 8.20
N THR A 349 -29.56 -1.66 8.08
CA THR A 349 -30.31 -2.25 9.22
C THR A 349 -30.21 -3.78 9.27
N GLN A 350 -29.78 -4.40 8.19
CA GLN A 350 -29.68 -5.86 8.06
C GLN A 350 -28.32 -6.27 7.47
N GLY A 351 -27.75 -7.36 7.96
CA GLY A 351 -26.43 -7.81 7.55
C GLY A 351 -26.28 -8.11 6.05
N TRP A 352 -27.32 -8.67 5.39
CA TRP A 352 -27.26 -8.95 3.95
C TRP A 352 -27.07 -7.69 3.09
N MET A 353 -27.50 -6.51 3.58
CA MET A 353 -27.28 -5.23 2.88
C MET A 353 -25.80 -4.92 2.70
N MET A 354 -24.96 -5.33 3.66
CA MET A 354 -23.52 -5.13 3.58
C MET A 354 -22.91 -5.85 2.37
N TYR A 355 -23.33 -7.11 2.12
CA TYR A 355 -22.88 -7.87 0.95
C TYR A 355 -23.38 -7.23 -0.36
N ALA A 356 -24.65 -6.83 -0.42
CA ALA A 356 -25.21 -6.16 -1.59
C ALA A 356 -24.44 -4.87 -1.93
N LEU A 357 -24.14 -4.06 -0.92
CA LEU A 357 -23.38 -2.83 -1.09
C LEU A 357 -21.92 -3.07 -1.55
N ILE A 358 -21.26 -4.12 -1.05
CA ILE A 358 -19.93 -4.52 -1.53
C ILE A 358 -19.98 -4.83 -3.04
N LEU A 359 -20.94 -5.63 -3.47
CA LEU A 359 -21.09 -6.04 -4.87
C LEU A 359 -21.49 -4.88 -5.81
N CYS A 360 -22.25 -3.92 -5.32
CA CYS A 360 -22.65 -2.74 -6.09
C CYS A 360 -21.57 -1.66 -6.19
N ASN A 361 -20.58 -1.66 -5.30
CA ASN A 361 -19.58 -0.60 -5.17
C ASN A 361 -18.33 -0.77 -6.06
N LEU A 362 -18.45 -1.33 -7.24
CA LEU A 362 -17.31 -1.64 -8.11
C LEU A 362 -16.50 -0.41 -8.51
N LEU A 363 -17.14 0.75 -8.71
CA LEU A 363 -16.44 1.97 -9.13
C LEU A 363 -15.48 2.50 -8.07
N ALA A 364 -15.76 2.31 -6.78
CA ALA A 364 -14.89 2.79 -5.72
C ALA A 364 -13.50 2.11 -5.75
N PHE A 365 -13.42 0.84 -6.16
CA PHE A 365 -12.15 0.13 -6.28
C PHE A 365 -11.24 0.68 -7.40
N ALA A 366 -11.79 1.44 -8.35
CA ALA A 366 -11.03 2.11 -9.39
C ALA A 366 -10.52 3.49 -8.98
N ALA A 367 -11.08 4.12 -7.93
CA ALA A 367 -10.74 5.50 -7.54
C ALA A 367 -9.28 5.67 -7.16
N GLY A 368 -8.75 4.79 -6.29
CA GLY A 368 -7.37 4.83 -5.82
C GLY A 368 -6.35 4.74 -6.95
N PRO A 369 -6.36 3.68 -7.76
CA PRO A 369 -5.46 3.54 -8.90
C PRO A 369 -5.57 4.70 -9.91
N ALA A 370 -6.78 5.20 -10.19
CA ALA A 370 -6.97 6.33 -11.09
C ALA A 370 -6.33 7.62 -10.53
N LEU A 371 -6.53 7.92 -9.24
CA LEU A 371 -5.96 9.10 -8.60
C LEU A 371 -4.43 9.00 -8.48
N GLN A 372 -3.89 7.84 -8.13
CA GLN A 372 -2.44 7.59 -8.14
C GLN A 372 -1.83 7.75 -9.53
N GLY A 373 -2.52 7.29 -10.58
CA GLY A 373 -2.10 7.48 -11.96
C GLY A 373 -2.00 8.96 -12.35
N ILE A 374 -2.97 9.80 -11.96
CA ILE A 374 -2.95 11.24 -12.20
C ILE A 374 -1.79 11.90 -11.44
N ILE A 375 -1.59 11.57 -10.17
CA ILE A 375 -0.51 12.10 -9.34
C ILE A 375 0.86 11.71 -9.94
N SER A 376 1.03 10.45 -10.35
CA SER A 376 2.25 9.95 -10.96
C SER A 376 2.61 10.71 -12.25
N LYS A 377 1.63 11.02 -13.10
CA LYS A 377 1.83 11.80 -14.34
C LYS A 377 2.14 13.27 -14.12
N SER A 378 1.93 13.79 -12.91
CA SER A 378 2.21 15.18 -12.55
C SER A 378 3.67 15.45 -12.18
N SER A 379 4.54 14.42 -12.17
CA SER A 379 5.96 14.53 -11.84
C SER A 379 6.85 13.96 -12.94
N ASN A 380 8.11 14.42 -12.95
CA ASN A 380 9.12 13.89 -13.86
C ASN A 380 9.52 12.46 -13.46
N ALA A 381 10.01 11.67 -14.43
CA ALA A 381 10.41 10.29 -14.20
C ALA A 381 11.47 10.12 -13.09
N SER A 382 12.37 11.12 -12.91
CA SER A 382 13.38 11.13 -11.84
C SER A 382 12.80 11.35 -10.44
N GLU A 383 11.63 11.97 -10.32
CA GLU A 383 10.97 12.31 -9.05
C GLU A 383 9.84 11.37 -8.67
N GLN A 384 9.44 10.49 -9.61
CA GLN A 384 8.28 9.60 -9.44
C GLN A 384 8.44 8.64 -8.25
N GLY A 385 9.66 8.13 -8.02
CA GLY A 385 9.94 7.28 -6.86
C GLY A 385 9.77 8.01 -5.53
N GLU A 386 10.25 9.26 -5.43
CA GLU A 386 10.08 10.10 -4.24
C GLU A 386 8.61 10.41 -3.97
N LEU A 387 7.86 10.70 -5.03
CA LEU A 387 6.42 10.98 -4.93
C LEU A 387 5.63 9.76 -4.45
N MET A 388 5.89 8.58 -5.02
CA MET A 388 5.22 7.34 -4.59
C MET A 388 5.58 6.97 -3.14
N GLY A 389 6.85 7.14 -2.74
CA GLY A 389 7.28 6.97 -1.35
C GLY A 389 6.58 7.93 -0.39
N SER A 390 6.33 9.16 -0.81
CA SER A 390 5.61 10.16 -0.01
C SER A 390 4.11 9.84 0.13
N LEU A 391 3.46 9.32 -0.93
CA LEU A 391 2.08 8.82 -0.84
C LEU A 391 1.98 7.61 0.11
N GLN A 392 2.99 6.74 0.08
CA GLN A 392 3.07 5.62 1.02
C GLN A 392 3.20 6.10 2.47
N SER A 393 3.93 7.20 2.73
CA SER A 393 4.03 7.79 4.07
C SER A 393 2.67 8.31 4.58
N ILE A 394 1.83 8.87 3.71
CA ILE A 394 0.45 9.24 4.06
C ILE A 394 -0.36 7.99 4.46
N SER A 395 -0.27 6.92 3.67
CA SER A 395 -0.96 5.66 3.98
C SER A 395 -0.50 5.09 5.33
N SER A 396 0.79 5.18 5.62
CA SER A 396 1.35 4.71 6.90
C SER A 396 0.87 5.52 8.10
N LEU A 397 0.68 6.84 7.97
CA LEU A 397 0.03 7.66 9.01
C LEU A 397 -1.43 7.23 9.22
N GLY A 398 -2.14 6.90 8.14
CA GLY A 398 -3.50 6.38 8.22
C GLY A 398 -3.58 5.08 9.03
N ILE A 399 -2.62 4.16 8.87
CA ILE A 399 -2.56 2.91 9.63
C ILE A 399 -2.37 3.14 11.14
N ILE A 400 -1.78 4.26 11.55
CA ILE A 400 -1.56 4.60 12.96
C ILE A 400 -2.78 5.33 13.54
N ILE A 401 -3.25 6.38 12.86
CA ILE A 401 -4.23 7.31 13.40
C ILE A 401 -5.66 6.77 13.28
N MET A 402 -6.00 6.15 12.15
CA MET A 402 -7.38 5.77 11.86
C MET A 402 -7.90 4.61 12.70
N PRO A 403 -7.11 3.61 13.11
CA PRO A 403 -7.53 2.61 14.07
C PRO A 403 -7.95 3.20 15.42
N LEU A 404 -7.16 4.15 15.95
CA LEU A 404 -7.48 4.81 17.21
C LEU A 404 -8.78 5.61 17.10
N LEU A 405 -8.85 6.50 16.11
CA LEU A 405 -10.00 7.37 15.92
C LEU A 405 -11.28 6.57 15.66
N GLY A 406 -11.21 5.59 14.76
CA GLY A 406 -12.36 4.77 14.40
C GLY A 406 -12.86 3.90 15.56
N SER A 407 -11.94 3.30 16.32
CA SER A 407 -12.29 2.47 17.48
C SER A 407 -12.84 3.29 18.64
N MET A 408 -12.30 4.50 18.89
CA MET A 408 -12.85 5.40 19.92
C MET A 408 -14.29 5.83 19.57
N ILE A 409 -14.53 6.25 18.34
CA ILE A 409 -15.88 6.62 17.90
C ILE A 409 -16.84 5.44 18.00
N LEU A 410 -16.41 4.25 17.61
CA LEU A 410 -17.25 3.04 17.68
C LEU A 410 -17.51 2.63 19.12
N GLY A 411 -16.50 2.76 20.00
CA GLY A 411 -16.64 2.48 21.44
C GLY A 411 -17.69 3.37 22.07
N GLU A 412 -17.67 4.69 21.82
CA GLU A 412 -18.63 5.66 22.37
C GLU A 412 -20.08 5.33 22.03
N VAL A 413 -20.34 4.76 20.85
CA VAL A 413 -21.70 4.43 20.40
C VAL A 413 -22.06 2.94 20.60
N SER A 414 -21.14 2.13 21.11
CA SER A 414 -21.31 0.67 21.21
C SER A 414 -22.37 0.21 22.22
N HIS A 415 -22.73 1.09 23.18
CA HIS A 415 -23.76 0.86 24.17
C HIS A 415 -25.19 1.05 23.62
N LEU A 416 -25.33 1.64 22.42
CA LEU A 416 -26.63 1.91 21.80
C LEU A 416 -27.26 0.61 21.25
N PRO A 417 -28.60 0.55 21.11
CA PRO A 417 -29.26 -0.56 20.46
C PRO A 417 -28.76 -0.79 19.03
N PRO A 418 -28.67 -2.04 18.53
CA PRO A 418 -28.15 -2.34 17.19
C PRO A 418 -28.86 -1.62 16.04
N GLN A 419 -30.13 -1.22 16.22
CA GLN A 419 -30.94 -0.50 15.24
C GLN A 419 -30.67 1.01 15.21
N ASP A 420 -29.97 1.55 16.22
CA ASP A 420 -29.67 2.98 16.30
C ASP A 420 -28.71 3.38 15.16
N TRP A 421 -29.10 4.40 14.39
CA TRP A 421 -28.30 4.89 13.28
C TRP A 421 -26.94 5.44 13.71
N ARG A 422 -26.80 5.91 14.96
CA ARG A 422 -25.55 6.45 15.52
C ARG A 422 -24.43 5.41 15.59
N ILE A 423 -24.72 4.13 15.66
CA ILE A 423 -23.71 3.06 15.57
C ILE A 423 -22.91 3.17 14.26
N GLY A 424 -23.51 3.70 13.19
CA GLY A 424 -22.86 4.00 11.90
C GLY A 424 -21.91 5.19 11.90
N SER A 425 -21.69 5.90 13.01
CA SER A 425 -20.91 7.16 13.10
C SER A 425 -19.56 7.07 12.44
N THR A 426 -18.85 5.96 12.58
CA THR A 426 -17.54 5.71 11.97
C THR A 426 -17.62 5.76 10.44
N PHE A 427 -18.66 5.16 9.85
CA PHE A 427 -18.87 5.16 8.41
C PHE A 427 -19.36 6.51 7.90
N TYR A 428 -20.13 7.25 8.69
CA TYR A 428 -20.51 8.63 8.34
C TYR A 428 -19.29 9.54 8.29
N LEU A 429 -18.33 9.37 9.21
CA LEU A 429 -17.08 10.10 9.15
C LEU A 429 -16.26 9.70 7.91
N CYS A 430 -16.20 8.40 7.55
CA CYS A 430 -15.58 7.96 6.30
C CYS A 430 -16.24 8.63 5.07
N ALA A 431 -17.58 8.71 5.04
CA ALA A 431 -18.32 9.37 3.97
C ALA A 431 -18.00 10.87 3.89
N ILE A 432 -17.92 11.55 5.03
CA ILE A 432 -17.56 12.99 5.10
C ILE A 432 -16.13 13.19 4.58
N MET A 433 -15.16 12.40 5.04
CA MET A 433 -13.78 12.48 4.56
C MET A 433 -13.70 12.26 3.05
N GLN A 434 -14.43 11.29 2.53
CA GLN A 434 -14.49 11.00 1.10
C GLN A 434 -15.12 12.16 0.32
N MET A 435 -16.21 12.76 0.81
CA MET A 435 -16.86 13.94 0.21
C MET A 435 -15.94 15.17 0.21
N LEU A 436 -15.23 15.41 1.30
CA LEU A 436 -14.21 16.46 1.36
C LEU A 436 -13.09 16.20 0.33
N GLY A 437 -12.66 14.96 0.19
CA GLY A 437 -11.70 14.55 -0.83
C GLY A 437 -12.19 14.84 -2.25
N ILE A 438 -13.46 14.56 -2.56
CA ILE A 438 -14.09 14.88 -3.84
C ILE A 438 -14.09 16.38 -4.09
N LEU A 439 -14.50 17.18 -3.11
CA LEU A 439 -14.55 18.64 -3.22
C LEU A 439 -13.16 19.23 -3.52
N VAL A 440 -12.13 18.76 -2.81
CA VAL A 440 -10.75 19.18 -3.02
C VAL A 440 -10.25 18.78 -4.41
N ALA A 441 -10.46 17.53 -4.82
CA ALA A 441 -10.07 17.04 -6.13
C ALA A 441 -10.79 17.80 -7.25
N TRP A 442 -12.10 18.01 -7.13
CA TRP A 442 -12.90 18.74 -8.11
C TRP A 442 -12.44 20.20 -8.28
N ARG A 443 -12.19 20.92 -7.15
CA ARG A 443 -11.64 22.27 -7.19
C ARG A 443 -10.28 22.33 -7.89
N TYR A 444 -9.41 21.37 -7.61
CA TYR A 444 -8.12 21.26 -8.24
C TYR A 444 -8.24 21.06 -9.77
N PHE A 445 -9.06 20.12 -10.22
CA PHE A 445 -9.25 19.86 -11.66
C PHE A 445 -9.92 21.04 -12.38
N LYS A 446 -10.85 21.73 -11.73
CA LYS A 446 -11.48 22.95 -12.26
C LYS A 446 -10.45 24.05 -12.46
N ALA A 447 -9.59 24.30 -11.49
CA ALA A 447 -8.52 25.31 -11.58
C ALA A 447 -7.52 24.95 -12.71
N GLN A 448 -7.10 23.70 -12.84
CA GLN A 448 -6.22 23.27 -13.93
C GLN A 448 -6.85 23.45 -15.29
N ARG A 449 -8.15 23.15 -15.43
CA ARG A 449 -8.87 23.34 -16.70
C ARG A 449 -8.93 24.80 -17.09
N GLN A 450 -9.20 25.70 -16.16
CA GLN A 450 -9.21 27.15 -16.39
C GLN A 450 -7.84 27.66 -16.81
N ALA A 451 -6.75 27.26 -16.14
CA ALA A 451 -5.40 27.65 -16.48
C ALA A 451 -5.01 27.23 -17.92
N ARG A 452 -5.43 26.02 -18.36
CA ARG A 452 -5.19 25.56 -19.74
C ARG A 452 -5.95 26.38 -20.78
N LEU A 453 -7.18 26.80 -20.49
CA LEU A 453 -7.98 27.62 -21.40
C LEU A 453 -7.35 29.01 -21.59
N VAL A 454 -6.88 29.64 -20.53
CA VAL A 454 -6.18 30.94 -20.59
C VAL A 454 -4.93 30.86 -21.47
N VAL A 455 -4.11 29.81 -21.32
CA VAL A 455 -2.90 29.61 -22.14
C VAL A 455 -3.22 29.35 -23.62
N SER A 456 -4.38 28.73 -23.91
CA SER A 456 -4.82 28.45 -25.30
C SER A 456 -5.40 29.70 -26.00
N THR A 457 -5.92 30.67 -25.27
CA THR A 457 -6.46 31.92 -25.81
C THR A 457 -5.41 33.03 -26.00
N THR A 458 -4.23 32.86 -25.38
CA THR A 458 -3.08 33.78 -25.51
C THR A 458 -2.06 33.35 -26.56
N LYS A 459 -2.28 32.26 -27.26
CA LYS A 459 -1.56 31.83 -28.47
C LYS A 459 -2.40 32.07 -29.72
#